data_8cd1b05ff738d99057eb4fd087f7928b
#
_entry.id   8cd1b05ff738d99057eb4fd087f7928b
#
_cell.length_a   1.000
_cell.length_b   1.000
_cell.length_c   1.000
_cell.angle_alpha   90.00
_cell.angle_beta   90.00
_cell.angle_gamma   90.00
#
_symmetry.space_group_name_H-M   'P 1'
#
loop_
_entity.id
_entity.type
_entity.pdbx_description
1 polymer ?
#
loop_
_entity_poly.entity_id
_entity_poly.type
_entity_poly.pdbx_seq_one_letter_code
_entity_poly.pdbx_strand_id
1 'polypeptide(L)'
;MHTYIGETGDAWNYDLWWVLEDFMIKSMTGFGRCEVTDEQWKMTVEIKAVNHRYLDVSVKMPKKLSIFESSIRSVLKEYMERGKVDVFVSYEDLSETGYALKYNEKLAGQYLGYLRQMAQTFHLEDDIRVSTLSRYPEVFVMEEEDTDEKELWSVLEKAVRGACEKFVEARITEGEHLKNDLIDKLTQMNSYVDFIEQRSPQIIAEYRSKLQTKIQDLLADAQIDEGRIATEVTLFADKICVDEEMVRLRSHIKGMKEILITGGSVGRKLDFIAQEMNREANTILSKSNDLSISDTGINLKTDIEKVREQIQNIE
;
A
#
# COMPACT_ATOMS: atom_id res chain seq x y z
N MET A 1 19.43 -19.01 15.03
CA MET A 1 18.58 -19.02 16.23
C MET A 1 18.91 -17.76 17.02
N HIS A 2 18.30 -16.64 16.68
CA HIS A 2 18.49 -15.36 17.40
C HIS A 2 17.17 -15.00 18.06
N THR A 3 17.17 -15.03 19.38
CA THR A 3 16.03 -14.68 20.22
C THR A 3 16.13 -13.20 20.56
N TYR A 4 15.25 -12.39 20.03
CA TYR A 4 15.07 -11.00 20.50
C TYR A 4 14.04 -11.01 21.62
N ILE A 5 14.37 -10.45 22.77
CA ILE A 5 13.47 -10.28 23.91
C ILE A 5 12.86 -8.90 23.78
N GLY A 6 11.58 -8.80 23.44
CA GLY A 6 10.82 -7.56 23.54
C GLY A 6 10.56 -7.22 25.02
N GLU A 7 10.34 -5.96 25.35
CA GLU A 7 10.13 -5.46 26.73
C GLU A 7 8.95 -6.08 27.49
N THR A 8 8.18 -7.00 26.88
CA THR A 8 7.06 -7.71 27.51
C THR A 8 7.32 -9.18 27.82
N GLY A 9 8.58 -9.66 27.72
CA GLY A 9 8.95 -10.99 28.26
C GLY A 9 8.49 -12.23 27.48
N ASP A 10 7.78 -12.09 26.36
CA ASP A 10 7.37 -13.21 25.52
C ASP A 10 8.36 -13.41 24.37
N ALA A 11 9.00 -14.59 24.34
CA ALA A 11 9.87 -15.01 23.21
C ALA A 11 9.00 -15.37 22.00
N TRP A 12 8.86 -14.44 21.06
CA TRP A 12 8.21 -14.71 19.79
C TRP A 12 9.07 -15.66 18.96
N ASN A 13 8.48 -16.77 18.54
CA ASN A 13 9.14 -17.76 17.69
C ASN A 13 9.12 -17.24 16.24
N TYR A 14 10.22 -16.69 15.73
CA TYR A 14 10.36 -16.11 14.40
C TYR A 14 9.88 -17.02 13.27
N ASP A 15 10.10 -18.34 13.40
CA ASP A 15 9.66 -19.32 12.40
C ASP A 15 8.11 -19.42 12.31
N LEU A 16 7.39 -19.14 13.39
CA LEU A 16 5.93 -19.11 13.42
C LEU A 16 5.35 -17.81 12.84
N TRP A 17 6.09 -16.70 12.98
CA TRP A 17 5.65 -15.38 12.53
C TRP A 17 5.57 -15.31 11.00
N TRP A 18 6.60 -15.80 10.29
CA TRP A 18 6.62 -15.87 8.84
C TRP A 18 5.50 -16.73 8.25
N VAL A 19 5.15 -17.84 8.93
CA VAL A 19 4.04 -18.70 8.50
C VAL A 19 2.68 -18.02 8.69
N LEU A 20 2.50 -17.25 9.78
CA LEU A 20 1.26 -16.52 10.06
C LEU A 20 1.10 -15.29 9.13
N GLU A 21 2.21 -14.70 8.73
CA GLU A 21 2.24 -13.52 7.85
C GLU A 21 1.59 -13.78 6.48
N ASP A 22 1.72 -14.98 5.93
CA ASP A 22 1.11 -15.37 4.65
C ASP A 22 -0.43 -15.47 4.72
N PHE A 23 -0.99 -15.59 5.92
CA PHE A 23 -2.44 -15.61 6.14
C PHE A 23 -3.02 -14.25 6.53
N MET A 24 -2.20 -13.25 6.79
CA MET A 24 -2.67 -11.91 7.14
C MET A 24 -2.99 -11.10 5.89
N ILE A 25 -4.06 -10.30 5.99
CA ILE A 25 -4.36 -9.29 4.97
C ILE A 25 -3.35 -8.16 5.12
N LYS A 26 -2.65 -7.83 4.03
CA LYS A 26 -1.68 -6.73 3.97
C LYS A 26 -2.23 -5.58 3.13
N SER A 27 -2.00 -4.35 3.56
CA SER A 27 -2.23 -3.18 2.72
C SER A 27 -1.15 -3.08 1.65
N MET A 28 -1.50 -2.60 0.46
CA MET A 28 -0.53 -2.27 -0.59
C MET A 28 0.25 -0.98 -0.31
N THR A 29 -0.23 -0.16 0.63
CA THR A 29 0.46 1.04 1.10
C THR A 29 1.20 0.72 2.38
N GLY A 30 2.33 1.38 2.59
CA GLY A 30 3.11 1.19 3.80
C GLY A 30 4.28 2.16 3.90
N PHE A 31 4.81 2.25 5.11
CA PHE A 31 5.99 3.05 5.43
C PHE A 31 6.86 2.29 6.43
N GLY A 32 8.16 2.25 6.15
CA GLY A 32 9.14 1.71 7.08
C GLY A 32 10.37 2.61 7.17
N ARG A 33 10.88 2.82 8.36
CA ARG A 33 12.12 3.58 8.60
C ARG A 33 12.98 2.87 9.61
N CYS A 34 14.25 2.70 9.24
CA CYS A 34 15.25 2.18 10.15
C CYS A 34 16.48 3.09 10.15
N GLU A 35 17.03 3.31 11.31
CA GLU A 35 18.27 4.05 11.52
C GLU A 35 19.24 3.11 12.25
N VAL A 36 20.43 2.94 11.67
CA VAL A 36 21.51 2.17 12.24
C VAL A 36 22.72 3.07 12.39
N THR A 37 23.29 3.12 13.58
CA THR A 37 24.48 3.88 13.87
C THR A 37 25.51 2.93 14.43
N ASP A 38 26.73 2.96 13.89
CA ASP A 38 27.90 2.31 14.45
C ASP A 38 28.97 3.36 14.80
N GLU A 39 30.22 2.91 15.04
CA GLU A 39 31.32 3.80 15.41
C GLU A 39 31.75 4.73 14.27
N GLN A 40 31.50 4.37 13.01
CA GLN A 40 31.99 5.09 11.85
C GLN A 40 30.87 5.73 11.04
N TRP A 41 29.66 5.10 10.98
CA TRP A 41 28.60 5.53 10.07
C TRP A 41 27.24 5.55 10.74
N LYS A 42 26.45 6.51 10.30
CA LYS A 42 25.02 6.54 10.58
C LYS A 42 24.27 6.41 9.27
N MET A 43 23.44 5.38 9.17
CA MET A 43 22.61 5.12 8.00
C MET A 43 21.15 5.15 8.36
N THR A 44 20.37 5.88 7.57
CA THR A 44 18.91 5.89 7.68
C THR A 44 18.32 5.43 6.36
N VAL A 45 17.43 4.45 6.43
CA VAL A 45 16.68 3.94 5.27
C VAL A 45 15.20 4.18 5.52
N GLU A 46 14.55 4.82 4.55
CA GLU A 46 13.10 5.01 4.51
C GLU A 46 12.53 4.31 3.27
N ILE A 47 11.47 3.54 3.47
CA ILE A 47 10.76 2.82 2.42
C ILE A 47 9.32 3.29 2.42
N LYS A 48 8.81 3.69 1.25
CA LYS A 48 7.41 4.05 1.02
C LYS A 48 6.89 3.26 -0.17
N ALA A 49 5.72 2.67 -0.06
CA ALA A 49 5.08 2.00 -1.17
C ALA A 49 3.64 2.48 -1.36
N VAL A 50 3.23 2.46 -2.63
CA VAL A 50 1.85 2.71 -3.06
C VAL A 50 1.41 1.61 -4.01
N ASN A 51 0.08 1.44 -4.14
CA ASN A 51 -0.50 0.45 -5.01
C ASN A 51 0.03 0.58 -6.45
N HIS A 52 0.60 -0.51 -6.97
CA HIS A 52 1.00 -0.62 -8.36
C HIS A 52 0.95 -2.09 -8.81
N ARG A 53 0.66 -2.30 -10.11
CA ARG A 53 0.48 -3.65 -10.68
C ARG A 53 1.74 -4.51 -10.64
N TYR A 54 2.90 -3.89 -10.82
CA TYR A 54 4.22 -4.54 -10.85
C TYR A 54 5.11 -3.96 -9.75
N LEU A 55 6.16 -4.68 -9.38
CA LEU A 55 7.18 -4.15 -8.49
C LEU A 55 8.05 -3.14 -9.26
N ASP A 56 7.85 -1.87 -8.96
CA ASP A 56 8.63 -0.75 -9.49
C ASP A 56 9.38 -0.08 -8.34
N VAL A 57 10.71 -0.28 -8.30
CA VAL A 57 11.55 0.20 -7.21
C VAL A 57 12.40 1.36 -7.68
N SER A 58 12.26 2.50 -7.02
CA SER A 58 13.12 3.68 -7.18
C SER A 58 13.98 3.85 -5.94
N VAL A 59 15.30 3.81 -6.10
CA VAL A 59 16.23 3.97 -4.98
C VAL A 59 16.97 5.30 -5.13
N LYS A 60 16.85 6.16 -4.11
CA LYS A 60 17.56 7.44 -4.02
C LYS A 60 18.58 7.35 -2.89
N MET A 61 19.86 7.49 -3.27
CA MET A 61 20.97 7.34 -2.33
C MET A 61 22.16 8.23 -2.72
N PRO A 62 23.10 8.51 -1.80
CA PRO A 62 24.37 9.16 -2.09
C PRO A 62 25.21 8.35 -3.10
N LYS A 63 26.02 9.03 -3.92
CA LYS A 63 26.88 8.40 -4.95
C LYS A 63 27.78 7.31 -4.38
N LYS A 64 28.31 7.49 -3.17
CA LYS A 64 29.19 6.54 -2.48
C LYS A 64 28.53 5.17 -2.28
N LEU A 65 27.20 5.12 -2.14
CA LEU A 65 26.43 3.89 -1.93
C LEU A 65 25.86 3.29 -3.23
N SER A 66 26.05 3.95 -4.38
CA SER A 66 25.43 3.51 -5.66
C SER A 66 25.85 2.11 -6.12
N ILE A 67 27.00 1.63 -5.68
CA ILE A 67 27.50 0.26 -5.95
C ILE A 67 26.57 -0.81 -5.35
N PHE A 68 25.84 -0.49 -4.28
CA PHE A 68 24.94 -1.41 -3.57
C PHE A 68 23.50 -1.39 -4.08
N GLU A 69 23.16 -0.63 -5.12
CA GLU A 69 21.78 -0.53 -5.61
C GLU A 69 21.18 -1.89 -5.98
N SER A 70 21.95 -2.75 -6.65
CA SER A 70 21.51 -4.09 -7.04
C SER A 70 21.24 -4.99 -5.84
N SER A 71 22.08 -4.89 -4.80
CA SER A 71 21.94 -5.64 -3.56
C SER A 71 20.72 -5.19 -2.76
N ILE A 72 20.48 -3.87 -2.66
CA ILE A 72 19.26 -3.31 -2.04
C ILE A 72 18.01 -3.83 -2.76
N ARG A 73 17.99 -3.79 -4.10
CA ARG A 73 16.87 -4.31 -4.90
C ARG A 73 16.64 -5.80 -4.68
N SER A 74 17.69 -6.57 -4.44
CA SER A 74 17.58 -8.00 -4.13
C SER A 74 16.96 -8.24 -2.76
N VAL A 75 17.38 -7.50 -1.73
CA VAL A 75 16.77 -7.58 -0.39
C VAL A 75 15.30 -7.18 -0.43
N LEU A 76 14.94 -6.09 -1.13
CA LEU A 76 13.54 -5.64 -1.23
C LEU A 76 12.61 -6.70 -1.84
N LYS A 77 13.11 -7.48 -2.81
CA LYS A 77 12.32 -8.56 -3.44
C LYS A 77 12.01 -9.73 -2.49
N GLU A 78 12.74 -9.88 -1.39
CA GLU A 78 12.43 -10.87 -0.36
C GLU A 78 11.17 -10.49 0.45
N TYR A 79 10.84 -9.18 0.51
CA TYR A 79 9.75 -8.65 1.33
C TYR A 79 8.52 -8.16 0.53
N MET A 80 8.66 -8.00 -0.80
CA MET A 80 7.63 -7.36 -1.64
C MET A 80 7.56 -8.01 -3.02
N GLU A 81 6.35 -8.38 -3.46
CA GLU A 81 6.11 -8.96 -4.79
C GLU A 81 5.66 -7.89 -5.80
N ARG A 82 4.96 -6.84 -5.36
CA ARG A 82 4.40 -5.77 -6.20
C ARG A 82 4.29 -4.45 -5.44
N GLY A 83 4.04 -3.37 -6.17
CA GLY A 83 3.93 -2.01 -5.64
C GLY A 83 4.95 -1.08 -6.27
N LYS A 84 4.67 0.21 -6.24
CA LYS A 84 5.66 1.24 -6.54
C LYS A 84 6.32 1.64 -5.23
N VAL A 85 7.62 1.37 -5.13
CA VAL A 85 8.41 1.48 -3.90
C VAL A 85 9.48 2.55 -4.09
N ASP A 86 9.40 3.60 -3.30
CA ASP A 86 10.44 4.62 -3.19
C ASP A 86 11.29 4.35 -1.94
N VAL A 87 12.59 4.16 -2.15
CA VAL A 87 13.58 3.93 -1.10
C VAL A 87 14.49 5.14 -1.02
N PHE A 88 14.62 5.72 0.16
CA PHE A 88 15.53 6.84 0.44
C PHE A 88 16.59 6.35 1.42
N VAL A 89 17.85 6.45 1.01
CA VAL A 89 18.99 6.11 1.85
C VAL A 89 19.75 7.40 2.15
N SER A 90 19.92 7.72 3.43
CA SER A 90 20.83 8.77 3.88
C SER A 90 22.00 8.15 4.62
N TYR A 91 23.15 8.76 4.45
CA TYR A 91 24.44 8.33 4.96
C TYR A 91 25.13 9.53 5.60
N GLU A 92 25.63 9.35 6.79
CA GLU A 92 26.44 10.31 7.53
C GLU A 92 27.71 9.61 8.02
N ASP A 93 28.86 10.19 7.68
CA ASP A 93 30.17 9.70 8.14
C ASP A 93 30.47 10.35 9.47
N LEU A 94 30.64 9.53 10.51
CA LEU A 94 30.94 9.95 11.88
C LEU A 94 32.42 9.86 12.20
N SER A 95 33.25 9.34 11.26
CA SER A 95 34.70 9.23 11.45
C SER A 95 35.33 10.63 11.60
N GLU A 96 36.16 10.81 12.63
CA GLU A 96 36.87 12.07 12.86
C GLU A 96 37.92 12.37 11.78
N THR A 97 38.29 11.38 10.94
CA THR A 97 39.39 11.42 9.97
C THR A 97 38.96 10.97 8.58
N GLY A 98 37.88 11.54 8.05
CA GLY A 98 37.39 11.17 6.70
C GLY A 98 38.31 11.52 5.54
N TYR A 99 39.41 12.27 5.78
CA TYR A 99 40.35 12.71 4.74
C TYR A 99 41.79 12.50 5.16
N ALA A 100 42.52 11.71 4.35
CA ALA A 100 43.97 11.62 4.44
C ALA A 100 44.63 12.67 3.52
N LEU A 101 45.56 13.43 4.09
CA LEU A 101 46.37 14.36 3.28
C LEU A 101 47.51 13.58 2.63
N LYS A 102 47.47 13.46 1.30
CA LYS A 102 48.49 12.76 0.51
C LYS A 102 49.42 13.74 -0.16
N TYR A 103 50.71 13.51 0.02
CA TYR A 103 51.77 14.31 -0.66
C TYR A 103 52.16 13.65 -1.97
N ASN A 104 52.05 14.41 -3.08
CA ASN A 104 52.45 13.96 -4.41
C ASN A 104 53.89 14.41 -4.70
N GLU A 105 54.85 13.63 -4.22
CA GLU A 105 56.30 13.90 -4.36
C GLU A 105 56.71 14.03 -5.81
N LYS A 106 56.18 13.19 -6.71
CA LYS A 106 56.53 13.19 -8.14
C LYS A 106 56.10 14.51 -8.82
N LEU A 107 54.93 14.98 -8.54
CA LEU A 107 54.40 16.23 -9.08
C LEU A 107 55.12 17.45 -8.48
N ALA A 108 55.39 17.45 -7.20
CA ALA A 108 56.19 18.49 -6.52
C ALA A 108 57.60 18.60 -7.11
N GLY A 109 58.23 17.46 -7.40
CA GLY A 109 59.52 17.41 -8.10
C GLY A 109 59.51 18.00 -9.52
N GLN A 110 58.46 17.79 -10.27
CA GLN A 110 58.26 18.40 -11.60
C GLN A 110 58.09 19.91 -11.49
N TYR A 111 57.26 20.41 -10.58
CA TYR A 111 57.14 21.85 -10.33
C TYR A 111 58.48 22.48 -9.97
N LEU A 112 59.22 21.85 -9.04
CA LEU A 112 60.55 22.34 -8.62
C LEU A 112 61.51 22.39 -9.80
N GLY A 113 61.52 21.35 -10.66
CA GLY A 113 62.37 21.30 -11.85
C GLY A 113 62.10 22.44 -12.84
N TYR A 114 60.83 22.66 -13.16
CA TYR A 114 60.42 23.73 -14.08
C TYR A 114 60.65 25.14 -13.51
N LEU A 115 60.41 25.34 -12.23
CA LEU A 115 60.66 26.63 -11.57
C LEU A 115 62.16 26.98 -11.61
N ARG A 116 63.07 26.03 -11.37
CA ARG A 116 64.52 26.23 -11.48
C ARG A 116 64.95 26.48 -12.93
N GLN A 117 64.36 25.77 -13.89
CA GLN A 117 64.61 25.99 -15.31
C GLN A 117 64.18 27.41 -15.72
N MET A 118 63.01 27.89 -15.25
CA MET A 118 62.54 29.27 -15.49
C MET A 118 63.52 30.31 -14.88
N ALA A 119 63.96 30.11 -13.65
CA ALA A 119 64.94 31.00 -12.98
C ALA A 119 66.22 31.10 -13.78
N GLN A 120 66.77 30.01 -14.29
CA GLN A 120 67.98 29.99 -15.13
C GLN A 120 67.74 30.65 -16.49
N THR A 121 66.63 30.35 -17.18
CA THR A 121 66.32 30.82 -18.50
C THR A 121 66.13 32.37 -18.54
N PHE A 122 65.47 32.89 -17.51
CA PHE A 122 65.13 34.35 -17.47
C PHE A 122 66.01 35.13 -16.50
N HIS A 123 67.05 34.49 -15.94
CA HIS A 123 67.99 35.13 -14.98
C HIS A 123 67.31 35.70 -13.75
N LEU A 124 66.33 34.95 -13.19
CA LEU A 124 65.61 35.31 -11.99
C LEU A 124 66.26 34.70 -10.77
N GLU A 125 66.01 35.28 -9.59
CA GLU A 125 66.45 34.67 -8.31
C GLU A 125 65.65 33.40 -8.03
N ASP A 126 66.33 32.35 -7.54
CA ASP A 126 65.68 31.15 -7.01
C ASP A 126 65.14 31.45 -5.60
N ASP A 127 63.86 31.84 -5.55
CA ASP A 127 63.15 32.19 -4.30
C ASP A 127 62.20 31.07 -3.84
N ILE A 128 62.40 29.81 -4.38
CA ILE A 128 61.50 28.69 -4.12
C ILE A 128 61.56 28.29 -2.64
N ARG A 129 60.39 28.40 -1.98
CA ARG A 129 60.20 28.01 -0.61
C ARG A 129 59.22 26.83 -0.49
N VAL A 130 59.32 26.03 0.55
CA VAL A 130 58.37 24.97 0.83
C VAL A 130 56.94 25.49 0.85
N SER A 131 56.72 26.68 1.46
CA SER A 131 55.40 27.35 1.48
C SER A 131 54.86 27.76 0.12
N THR A 132 55.75 27.96 -0.86
CA THR A 132 55.34 28.23 -2.26
C THR A 132 55.02 26.95 -2.99
N LEU A 133 55.89 25.94 -2.88
CA LEU A 133 55.73 24.64 -3.52
C LEU A 133 54.47 23.91 -3.03
N SER A 134 54.16 24.01 -1.73
CA SER A 134 52.99 23.37 -1.11
C SER A 134 51.63 23.93 -1.61
N ARG A 135 51.64 25.14 -2.24
CA ARG A 135 50.42 25.79 -2.76
C ARG A 135 50.11 25.46 -4.22
N TYR A 136 51.04 24.80 -4.92
CA TYR A 136 50.77 24.41 -6.28
C TYR A 136 49.69 23.32 -6.33
N PRO A 137 48.81 23.32 -7.35
CA PRO A 137 47.73 22.37 -7.48
C PRO A 137 48.24 20.93 -7.40
N GLU A 138 47.49 20.10 -6.69
CA GLU A 138 47.70 18.64 -6.57
C GLU A 138 49.03 18.21 -5.94
N VAL A 139 49.84 19.14 -5.38
CA VAL A 139 51.01 18.80 -4.54
C VAL A 139 50.58 18.17 -3.23
N PHE A 140 49.51 18.67 -2.63
CA PHE A 140 48.78 18.03 -1.55
C PHE A 140 47.35 17.78 -1.98
N VAL A 141 46.93 16.54 -1.89
CA VAL A 141 45.58 16.10 -2.23
C VAL A 141 44.93 15.54 -0.96
N MET A 142 43.74 15.99 -0.67
CA MET A 142 42.89 15.33 0.31
C MET A 142 42.22 14.15 -0.39
N GLU A 143 42.58 12.94 0.01
CA GLU A 143 41.90 11.72 -0.45
C GLU A 143 41.00 11.23 0.68
N GLU A 144 39.78 10.80 0.32
CA GLU A 144 38.95 10.06 1.26
C GLU A 144 39.64 8.74 1.58
N GLU A 145 39.65 8.32 2.84
CA GLU A 145 40.17 7.02 3.22
C GLU A 145 39.37 5.91 2.55
N ASP A 146 40.05 4.87 2.06
CA ASP A 146 39.42 3.71 1.46
C ASP A 146 38.49 3.03 2.51
N THR A 147 37.20 3.16 2.27
CA THR A 147 36.18 2.53 3.12
C THR A 147 36.06 1.06 2.73
N ASP A 148 36.07 0.11 3.68
CA ASP A 148 35.79 -1.29 3.39
C ASP A 148 34.33 -1.44 2.93
N GLU A 149 34.16 -1.75 1.63
CA GLU A 149 32.85 -1.94 1.02
C GLU A 149 32.02 -3.02 1.72
N LYS A 150 32.67 -4.04 2.31
CA LYS A 150 31.97 -5.13 3.00
C LYS A 150 31.39 -4.68 4.34
N GLU A 151 32.16 -3.90 5.08
CA GLU A 151 31.70 -3.32 6.35
C GLU A 151 30.56 -2.33 6.08
N LEU A 152 30.74 -1.44 5.10
CA LEU A 152 29.72 -0.47 4.68
C LEU A 152 28.42 -1.15 4.25
N TRP A 153 28.53 -2.25 3.47
CA TRP A 153 27.36 -3.05 3.09
C TRP A 153 26.70 -3.69 4.31
N SER A 154 27.46 -4.24 5.25
CA SER A 154 26.91 -4.88 6.45
C SER A 154 26.01 -3.94 7.26
N VAL A 155 26.43 -2.69 7.41
CA VAL A 155 25.64 -1.66 8.13
C VAL A 155 24.41 -1.25 7.30
N LEU A 156 24.58 -1.04 6.01
CA LEU A 156 23.50 -0.70 5.09
C LEU A 156 22.46 -1.82 5.00
N GLU A 157 22.89 -3.08 4.89
CA GLU A 157 21.98 -4.23 4.84
C GLU A 157 21.12 -4.33 6.11
N LYS A 158 21.70 -4.12 7.29
CA LYS A 158 20.95 -4.08 8.55
C LYS A 158 19.89 -2.99 8.53
N ALA A 159 20.24 -1.79 8.05
CA ALA A 159 19.29 -0.68 7.96
C ALA A 159 18.18 -0.95 6.95
N VAL A 160 18.51 -1.57 5.79
CA VAL A 160 17.53 -1.94 4.76
C VAL A 160 16.58 -3.01 5.28
N ARG A 161 17.09 -4.10 5.87
CA ARG A 161 16.27 -5.17 6.44
C ARG A 161 15.37 -4.66 7.57
N GLY A 162 15.91 -3.87 8.50
CA GLY A 162 15.12 -3.28 9.57
C GLY A 162 14.04 -2.30 9.07
N ALA A 163 14.29 -1.59 7.96
CA ALA A 163 13.26 -0.76 7.33
C ALA A 163 12.19 -1.62 6.63
N CYS A 164 12.58 -2.74 5.99
CA CYS A 164 11.65 -3.70 5.39
C CYS A 164 10.75 -4.36 6.45
N GLU A 165 11.30 -4.79 7.58
CA GLU A 165 10.52 -5.38 8.68
C GLU A 165 9.45 -4.41 9.19
N LYS A 166 9.83 -3.17 9.49
CA LYS A 166 8.87 -2.12 9.92
C LYS A 166 7.85 -1.78 8.84
N PHE A 167 8.25 -1.84 7.58
CA PHE A 167 7.35 -1.65 6.45
C PHE A 167 6.30 -2.75 6.38
N VAL A 168 6.68 -4.02 6.56
CA VAL A 168 5.75 -5.16 6.59
C VAL A 168 4.81 -5.08 7.79
N GLU A 169 5.32 -4.76 8.99
CA GLU A 169 4.50 -4.53 10.18
C GLU A 169 3.43 -3.45 9.96
N ALA A 170 3.83 -2.32 9.35
CA ALA A 170 2.90 -1.24 9.03
C ALA A 170 1.81 -1.70 8.05
N ARG A 171 2.16 -2.50 7.03
CA ARG A 171 1.21 -3.05 6.05
C ARG A 171 0.22 -4.03 6.67
N ILE A 172 0.67 -4.87 7.61
CA ILE A 172 -0.19 -5.81 8.35
C ILE A 172 -1.17 -5.03 9.23
N THR A 173 -0.68 -4.04 9.97
CA THR A 173 -1.52 -3.20 10.83
C THR A 173 -2.59 -2.46 10.02
N GLU A 174 -2.21 -1.84 8.93
CA GLU A 174 -3.13 -1.17 8.01
C GLU A 174 -4.12 -2.16 7.37
N GLY A 175 -3.64 -3.34 6.97
CA GLY A 175 -4.46 -4.42 6.42
C GLY A 175 -5.55 -4.89 7.39
N GLU A 176 -5.23 -5.02 8.67
CA GLU A 176 -6.20 -5.40 9.70
C GLU A 176 -7.25 -4.29 9.95
N HIS A 177 -6.85 -3.02 9.90
CA HIS A 177 -7.80 -1.90 9.94
C HIS A 177 -8.75 -1.90 8.74
N LEU A 178 -8.23 -2.09 7.52
CA LEU A 178 -9.04 -2.21 6.31
C LEU A 178 -10.02 -3.38 6.37
N LYS A 179 -9.57 -4.53 6.84
CA LYS A 179 -10.42 -5.72 7.04
C LYS A 179 -11.59 -5.44 7.96
N ASN A 180 -11.35 -4.80 9.11
CA ASN A 180 -12.38 -4.50 10.09
C ASN A 180 -13.40 -3.51 9.52
N ASP A 181 -12.96 -2.42 8.85
CA ASP A 181 -13.84 -1.46 8.19
C ASP A 181 -14.69 -2.12 7.08
N LEU A 182 -14.10 -3.04 6.31
CA LEU A 182 -14.83 -3.81 5.30
C LEU A 182 -15.91 -4.71 5.93
N ILE A 183 -15.61 -5.40 7.03
CA ILE A 183 -16.56 -6.26 7.74
C ILE A 183 -17.73 -5.44 8.28
N ASP A 184 -17.47 -4.24 8.80
CA ASP A 184 -18.51 -3.33 9.30
C ASP A 184 -19.42 -2.85 8.17
N LYS A 185 -18.86 -2.42 7.03
CA LYS A 185 -19.63 -2.05 5.83
C LYS A 185 -20.48 -3.21 5.30
N LEU A 186 -19.93 -4.41 5.23
CA LEU A 186 -20.65 -5.61 4.83
C LEU A 186 -21.78 -5.97 5.82
N THR A 187 -21.59 -5.65 7.10
CA THR A 187 -22.63 -5.83 8.12
C THR A 187 -23.76 -4.82 7.92
N GLN A 188 -23.42 -3.56 7.62
CA GLN A 188 -24.41 -2.55 7.29
C GLN A 188 -25.22 -2.89 6.04
N MET A 189 -24.58 -3.45 5.01
CA MET A 189 -25.29 -3.88 3.79
C MET A 189 -26.35 -4.95 4.06
N ASN A 190 -26.15 -5.85 5.04
CA ASN A 190 -27.20 -6.80 5.44
C ASN A 190 -28.46 -6.07 5.96
N SER A 191 -28.30 -4.95 6.68
CA SER A 191 -29.46 -4.16 7.15
C SER A 191 -30.27 -3.54 5.99
N TYR A 192 -29.60 -3.18 4.90
CA TYR A 192 -30.31 -2.74 3.69
C TYR A 192 -31.12 -3.88 3.04
N VAL A 193 -30.53 -5.06 2.96
CA VAL A 193 -31.23 -6.25 2.44
C VAL A 193 -32.43 -6.59 3.32
N ASP A 194 -32.27 -6.57 4.67
CA ASP A 194 -33.35 -6.81 5.61
C ASP A 194 -34.51 -5.80 5.44
N PHE A 195 -34.17 -4.52 5.25
CA PHE A 195 -35.18 -3.47 4.99
C PHE A 195 -35.96 -3.72 3.69
N ILE A 196 -35.26 -4.07 2.59
CA ILE A 196 -35.90 -4.35 1.30
C ILE A 196 -36.81 -5.55 1.41
N GLU A 197 -36.38 -6.64 2.10
CA GLU A 197 -37.16 -7.84 2.34
C GLU A 197 -38.45 -7.57 3.11
N GLN A 198 -38.40 -6.71 4.14
CA GLN A 198 -39.54 -6.31 4.93
C GLN A 198 -40.51 -5.37 4.20
N ARG A 199 -39.98 -4.49 3.33
CA ARG A 199 -40.77 -3.50 2.60
C ARG A 199 -41.50 -4.11 1.38
N SER A 200 -40.90 -5.06 0.68
CA SER A 200 -41.43 -5.66 -0.54
C SER A 200 -42.89 -6.19 -0.41
N PRO A 201 -43.27 -6.96 0.61
CA PRO A 201 -44.66 -7.41 0.78
C PRO A 201 -45.64 -6.27 1.04
N GLN A 202 -45.20 -5.20 1.70
CA GLN A 202 -46.03 -4.03 1.99
C GLN A 202 -46.43 -3.27 0.72
N ILE A 203 -45.49 -3.16 -0.24
CA ILE A 203 -45.71 -2.50 -1.53
C ILE A 203 -46.77 -3.26 -2.30
N ILE A 204 -46.76 -4.59 -2.30
CA ILE A 204 -47.79 -5.39 -2.96
C ILE A 204 -49.16 -5.17 -2.33
N ALA A 205 -49.23 -5.13 -0.98
CA ALA A 205 -50.46 -4.86 -0.27
C ALA A 205 -50.99 -3.44 -0.54
N GLU A 206 -50.12 -2.43 -0.54
CA GLU A 206 -50.46 -1.05 -0.89
C GLU A 206 -50.95 -0.92 -2.33
N TYR A 207 -50.29 -1.61 -3.28
CA TYR A 207 -50.72 -1.62 -4.68
C TYR A 207 -52.12 -2.20 -4.83
N ARG A 208 -52.39 -3.36 -4.18
CA ARG A 208 -53.73 -3.97 -4.18
C ARG A 208 -54.78 -3.02 -3.65
N SER A 209 -54.54 -2.37 -2.51
CA SER A 209 -55.48 -1.41 -1.92
C SER A 209 -55.74 -0.23 -2.83
N LYS A 210 -54.68 0.40 -3.41
CA LYS A 210 -54.80 1.51 -4.36
C LYS A 210 -55.59 1.11 -5.61
N LEU A 211 -55.38 -0.09 -6.12
CA LEU A 211 -56.08 -0.60 -7.30
C LEU A 211 -57.57 -0.79 -7.03
N GLN A 212 -57.90 -1.40 -5.87
CA GLN A 212 -59.29 -1.56 -5.44
C GLN A 212 -60.02 -0.21 -5.30
N THR A 213 -59.40 0.77 -4.60
CA THR A 213 -59.97 2.11 -4.44
C THR A 213 -60.21 2.77 -5.81
N LYS A 214 -59.22 2.73 -6.69
CA LYS A 214 -59.31 3.35 -8.01
C LYS A 214 -60.37 2.71 -8.88
N ILE A 215 -60.57 1.40 -8.82
CA ILE A 215 -61.66 0.70 -9.53
C ILE A 215 -63.02 1.08 -8.95
N GLN A 216 -63.14 1.18 -7.63
CA GLN A 216 -64.37 1.65 -6.94
C GLN A 216 -64.76 3.06 -7.39
N ASP A 217 -63.81 4.00 -7.45
CA ASP A 217 -64.03 5.37 -7.87
C ASP A 217 -64.47 5.47 -9.34
N LEU A 218 -63.99 4.55 -10.21
CA LEU A 218 -64.31 4.55 -11.64
C LEU A 218 -65.60 3.87 -12.00
N LEU A 219 -66.02 2.82 -11.26
CA LEU A 219 -67.12 1.94 -11.61
C LEU A 219 -68.36 2.20 -10.78
N ALA A 220 -68.36 3.13 -9.78
CA ALA A 220 -69.48 3.45 -8.89
C ALA A 220 -70.13 2.15 -8.31
N ASP A 221 -71.31 1.77 -8.81
CA ASP A 221 -72.10 0.62 -8.30
C ASP A 221 -71.81 -0.71 -9.04
N ALA A 222 -70.84 -0.82 -9.93
CA ALA A 222 -70.57 -2.05 -10.67
C ALA A 222 -69.81 -3.02 -9.76
N GLN A 223 -70.15 -4.33 -9.86
CA GLN A 223 -69.43 -5.40 -9.19
C GLN A 223 -67.98 -5.46 -9.65
N ILE A 224 -67.07 -5.44 -8.71
CA ILE A 224 -65.63 -5.56 -8.94
C ILE A 224 -65.33 -7.06 -9.16
N ASP A 225 -64.69 -7.40 -10.28
CA ASP A 225 -64.18 -8.74 -10.54
C ASP A 225 -62.86 -8.94 -9.75
N GLU A 226 -62.96 -9.62 -8.60
CA GLU A 226 -61.78 -9.91 -7.74
C GLU A 226 -60.73 -10.78 -8.43
N GLY A 227 -61.12 -11.63 -9.39
CA GLY A 227 -60.20 -12.45 -10.20
C GLY A 227 -59.26 -11.62 -11.06
N ARG A 228 -59.79 -10.53 -11.65
CA ARG A 228 -58.99 -9.58 -12.44
C ARG A 228 -58.03 -8.78 -11.55
N ILE A 229 -58.48 -8.36 -10.35
CA ILE A 229 -57.60 -7.67 -9.38
C ILE A 229 -56.49 -8.62 -8.93
N ALA A 230 -56.79 -9.87 -8.62
CA ALA A 230 -55.81 -10.87 -8.21
C ALA A 230 -54.76 -11.08 -9.33
N THR A 231 -55.18 -11.20 -10.58
CA THR A 231 -54.30 -11.36 -11.75
C THR A 231 -53.36 -10.17 -11.87
N GLU A 232 -53.86 -8.94 -11.80
CA GLU A 232 -53.06 -7.72 -11.95
C GLU A 232 -52.04 -7.57 -10.81
N VAL A 233 -52.47 -7.88 -9.57
CA VAL A 233 -51.56 -7.86 -8.40
C VAL A 233 -50.47 -8.91 -8.52
N THR A 234 -50.77 -10.11 -9.07
CA THR A 234 -49.77 -11.14 -9.30
C THR A 234 -48.75 -10.69 -10.34
N LEU A 235 -49.20 -10.14 -11.47
CA LEU A 235 -48.32 -9.61 -12.53
C LEU A 235 -47.43 -8.47 -11.99
N PHE A 236 -47.97 -7.61 -11.13
CA PHE A 236 -47.21 -6.56 -10.48
C PHE A 236 -46.18 -7.14 -9.52
N ALA A 237 -46.56 -8.11 -8.68
CA ALA A 237 -45.68 -8.77 -7.73
C ALA A 237 -44.50 -9.44 -8.44
N ASP A 238 -44.75 -10.18 -9.53
CA ASP A 238 -43.70 -10.81 -10.35
C ASP A 238 -42.72 -9.78 -10.92
N LYS A 239 -43.23 -8.64 -11.38
CA LYS A 239 -42.42 -7.58 -11.97
C LYS A 239 -41.46 -6.93 -10.97
N ILE A 240 -41.86 -6.77 -9.72
CA ILE A 240 -41.05 -6.15 -8.65
C ILE A 240 -40.31 -7.16 -7.78
N CYS A 241 -40.44 -8.46 -8.07
CA CYS A 241 -39.82 -9.52 -7.27
C CYS A 241 -38.30 -9.41 -7.33
N VAL A 242 -37.67 -9.33 -6.16
CA VAL A 242 -36.20 -9.20 -5.97
C VAL A 242 -35.64 -10.27 -5.06
N ASP A 243 -36.40 -11.34 -4.82
CA ASP A 243 -36.06 -12.38 -3.85
C ASP A 243 -34.76 -13.11 -4.22
N GLU A 244 -34.56 -13.40 -5.51
CA GLU A 244 -33.35 -14.05 -6.01
C GLU A 244 -32.13 -13.16 -5.81
N GLU A 245 -32.22 -11.88 -6.16
CA GLU A 245 -31.16 -10.89 -5.99
C GLU A 245 -30.79 -10.73 -4.51
N MET A 246 -31.76 -10.70 -3.61
CA MET A 246 -31.51 -10.62 -2.16
C MET A 246 -30.77 -11.86 -1.64
N VAL A 247 -31.18 -13.06 -2.04
CA VAL A 247 -30.53 -14.32 -1.65
C VAL A 247 -29.08 -14.35 -2.15
N ARG A 248 -28.85 -13.96 -3.41
CA ARG A 248 -27.51 -13.88 -4.01
C ARG A 248 -26.65 -12.85 -3.27
N LEU A 249 -27.19 -11.66 -3.01
CA LEU A 249 -26.48 -10.58 -2.33
C LEU A 249 -26.06 -11.01 -0.91
N ARG A 250 -26.95 -11.66 -0.13
CA ARG A 250 -26.59 -12.22 1.18
C ARG A 250 -25.48 -13.27 1.08
N SER A 251 -25.54 -14.14 0.05
CA SER A 251 -24.50 -15.14 -0.18
C SER A 251 -23.15 -14.49 -0.49
N HIS A 252 -23.13 -13.44 -1.32
CA HIS A 252 -21.92 -12.68 -1.65
C HIS A 252 -21.35 -11.94 -0.45
N ILE A 253 -22.18 -11.28 0.36
CA ILE A 253 -21.76 -10.63 1.61
C ILE A 253 -21.13 -11.64 2.57
N LYS A 254 -21.77 -12.79 2.75
CA LYS A 254 -21.24 -13.86 3.61
C LYS A 254 -19.91 -14.39 3.09
N GLY A 255 -19.84 -14.71 1.79
CA GLY A 255 -18.62 -15.23 1.17
C GLY A 255 -17.45 -14.23 1.24
N MET A 256 -17.72 -12.92 1.07
CA MET A 256 -16.71 -11.88 1.21
C MET A 256 -16.19 -11.80 2.66
N LYS A 257 -17.06 -11.87 3.67
CA LYS A 257 -16.65 -11.90 5.09
C LYS A 257 -15.78 -13.12 5.41
N GLU A 258 -16.16 -14.30 4.92
CA GLU A 258 -15.38 -15.54 5.12
C GLU A 258 -13.97 -15.42 4.51
N ILE A 259 -13.84 -14.84 3.30
CA ILE A 259 -12.56 -14.62 2.65
C ILE A 259 -11.70 -13.62 3.45
N LEU A 260 -12.30 -12.51 3.93
CA LEU A 260 -11.60 -11.52 4.76
C LEU A 260 -11.09 -12.11 6.08
N ILE A 261 -11.81 -13.06 6.65
CA ILE A 261 -11.42 -13.77 7.89
C ILE A 261 -10.30 -14.77 7.60
N THR A 262 -10.39 -15.50 6.48
CA THR A 262 -9.38 -16.50 6.09
C THR A 262 -8.05 -15.83 5.74
N GLY A 263 -8.09 -14.64 5.16
CA GLY A 263 -6.89 -13.87 4.80
C GLY A 263 -6.12 -14.41 3.59
N GLY A 264 -4.87 -13.99 3.45
CA GLY A 264 -3.99 -14.31 2.34
C GLY A 264 -4.17 -13.35 1.14
N SER A 265 -3.61 -13.70 -0.02
CA SER A 265 -3.70 -12.88 -1.24
C SER A 265 -5.10 -12.96 -1.88
N VAL A 266 -6.03 -12.20 -1.33
CA VAL A 266 -7.47 -12.31 -1.63
C VAL A 266 -8.04 -11.18 -2.50
N GLY A 267 -7.29 -10.13 -2.78
CA GLY A 267 -7.78 -8.91 -3.42
C GLY A 267 -8.56 -9.14 -4.71
N ARG A 268 -8.07 -10.01 -5.63
CA ARG A 268 -8.77 -10.33 -6.90
C ARG A 268 -10.11 -11.03 -6.68
N LYS A 269 -10.18 -11.93 -5.69
CA LYS A 269 -11.38 -12.69 -5.38
C LYS A 269 -12.44 -11.78 -4.77
N LEU A 270 -12.02 -10.86 -3.90
CA LEU A 270 -12.88 -9.85 -3.30
C LEU A 270 -13.42 -8.87 -4.35
N ASP A 271 -12.58 -8.39 -5.30
CA ASP A 271 -13.03 -7.50 -6.39
C ASP A 271 -14.08 -8.17 -7.27
N PHE A 272 -13.90 -9.46 -7.59
CA PHE A 272 -14.90 -10.22 -8.35
C PHE A 272 -16.24 -10.29 -7.61
N ILE A 273 -16.23 -10.59 -6.29
CA ILE A 273 -17.47 -10.66 -5.50
C ILE A 273 -18.13 -9.28 -5.42
N ALA A 274 -17.36 -8.20 -5.25
CA ALA A 274 -17.89 -6.84 -5.23
C ALA A 274 -18.58 -6.47 -6.56
N GLN A 275 -18.05 -6.93 -7.72
CA GLN A 275 -18.69 -6.76 -9.01
C GLN A 275 -20.03 -7.49 -9.10
N GLU A 276 -20.11 -8.74 -8.62
CA GLU A 276 -21.38 -9.47 -8.57
C GLU A 276 -22.40 -8.79 -7.63
N MET A 277 -21.95 -8.33 -6.44
CA MET A 277 -22.81 -7.55 -5.55
C MET A 277 -23.38 -6.29 -6.22
N ASN A 278 -22.56 -5.57 -6.98
CA ASN A 278 -23.00 -4.38 -7.74
C ASN A 278 -24.03 -4.76 -8.81
N ARG A 279 -23.88 -5.92 -9.44
CA ARG A 279 -24.86 -6.44 -10.42
C ARG A 279 -26.21 -6.72 -9.77
N GLU A 280 -26.22 -7.39 -8.61
CA GLU A 280 -27.48 -7.67 -7.90
C GLU A 280 -28.15 -6.35 -7.41
N ALA A 281 -27.37 -5.41 -6.87
CA ALA A 281 -27.89 -4.09 -6.47
C ALA A 281 -28.50 -3.31 -7.66
N ASN A 282 -27.88 -3.35 -8.83
CA ASN A 282 -28.44 -2.72 -10.04
C ASN A 282 -29.77 -3.37 -10.46
N THR A 283 -29.88 -4.70 -10.33
CA THR A 283 -31.14 -5.41 -10.66
C THR A 283 -32.24 -5.04 -9.68
N ILE A 284 -31.95 -4.98 -8.38
CA ILE A 284 -32.90 -4.51 -7.35
C ILE A 284 -33.40 -3.10 -7.69
N LEU A 285 -32.50 -2.17 -8.02
CA LEU A 285 -32.87 -0.80 -8.40
C LEU A 285 -33.74 -0.76 -9.65
N SER A 286 -33.43 -1.58 -10.66
CA SER A 286 -34.20 -1.59 -11.92
C SER A 286 -35.63 -2.14 -11.77
N LYS A 287 -35.85 -3.01 -10.79
CA LYS A 287 -37.16 -3.60 -10.45
C LYS A 287 -37.94 -2.77 -9.44
N SER A 288 -37.29 -1.81 -8.78
CA SER A 288 -37.90 -0.99 -7.73
C SER A 288 -38.94 -0.01 -8.30
N ASN A 289 -40.13 0.02 -7.71
CA ASN A 289 -41.19 1.00 -7.93
C ASN A 289 -41.55 1.79 -6.66
N ASP A 290 -40.77 1.63 -5.61
CA ASP A 290 -40.94 2.30 -4.31
C ASP A 290 -39.75 3.21 -4.03
N LEU A 291 -40.03 4.44 -3.57
CA LEU A 291 -38.98 5.43 -3.32
C LEU A 291 -38.01 4.95 -2.21
N SER A 292 -38.54 4.37 -1.14
CA SER A 292 -37.71 3.92 0.00
C SER A 292 -36.80 2.74 -0.37
N ILE A 293 -37.28 1.82 -1.23
CA ILE A 293 -36.41 0.75 -1.79
C ILE A 293 -35.36 1.36 -2.73
N SER A 294 -35.73 2.32 -3.57
CA SER A 294 -34.78 2.98 -4.47
C SER A 294 -33.69 3.72 -3.69
N ASP A 295 -34.03 4.48 -2.66
CA ASP A 295 -33.05 5.17 -1.82
C ASP A 295 -32.13 4.18 -1.10
N THR A 296 -32.68 3.09 -0.56
CA THR A 296 -31.91 2.03 0.09
C THR A 296 -30.98 1.33 -0.90
N GLY A 297 -31.46 1.06 -2.12
CA GLY A 297 -30.67 0.46 -3.19
C GLY A 297 -29.51 1.35 -3.67
N ILE A 298 -29.71 2.68 -3.70
CA ILE A 298 -28.66 3.65 -4.00
C ILE A 298 -27.59 3.65 -2.90
N ASN A 299 -28.00 3.64 -1.63
CA ASN A 299 -27.07 3.56 -0.51
C ASN A 299 -26.27 2.26 -0.53
N LEU A 300 -26.94 1.13 -0.76
CA LEU A 300 -26.31 -0.18 -0.94
C LEU A 300 -25.24 -0.16 -2.05
N LYS A 301 -25.59 0.38 -3.22
CA LYS A 301 -24.66 0.50 -4.35
C LYS A 301 -23.47 1.41 -4.02
N THR A 302 -23.70 2.52 -3.34
CA THR A 302 -22.66 3.44 -2.89
C THR A 302 -21.68 2.76 -1.95
N ASP A 303 -22.17 1.96 -1.01
CA ASP A 303 -21.31 1.24 -0.08
C ASP A 303 -20.57 0.07 -0.73
N ILE A 304 -21.17 -0.60 -1.73
CA ILE A 304 -20.47 -1.60 -2.56
C ILE A 304 -19.29 -0.96 -3.31
N GLU A 305 -19.46 0.22 -3.90
CA GLU A 305 -18.34 0.91 -4.58
C GLU A 305 -17.25 1.34 -3.60
N LYS A 306 -17.58 1.83 -2.40
CA LYS A 306 -16.59 2.13 -1.37
C LYS A 306 -15.80 0.87 -0.95
N VAL A 307 -16.49 -0.25 -0.76
CA VAL A 307 -15.85 -1.54 -0.47
C VAL A 307 -14.91 -1.93 -1.60
N ARG A 308 -15.34 -1.78 -2.84
CA ARG A 308 -14.51 -2.08 -4.01
C ARG A 308 -13.25 -1.24 -4.10
N GLU A 309 -13.35 0.07 -3.82
CA GLU A 309 -12.18 0.97 -3.76
C GLU A 309 -11.17 0.54 -2.68
N GLN A 310 -11.66 0.16 -1.50
CA GLN A 310 -10.79 -0.31 -0.42
C GLN A 310 -10.12 -1.66 -0.73
N ILE A 311 -10.83 -2.58 -1.36
CA ILE A 311 -10.29 -3.88 -1.80
C ILE A 311 -9.10 -3.70 -2.74
N GLN A 312 -9.05 -2.63 -3.54
CA GLN A 312 -7.91 -2.34 -4.41
C GLN A 312 -6.61 -2.08 -3.65
N ASN A 313 -6.69 -1.78 -2.37
CA ASN A 313 -5.53 -1.56 -1.49
C ASN A 313 -5.17 -2.81 -0.66
N ILE A 314 -5.79 -3.96 -0.93
CA ILE A 314 -5.54 -5.24 -0.24
C ILE A 314 -4.69 -6.15 -1.12
N GLU A 315 -3.65 -6.73 -0.51
CA GLU A 315 -2.79 -7.75 -1.10
C GLU A 315 -3.04 -9.12 -0.50
#